data_ebaee13afee46692e8a7549b7f5b0a0e
#
_entry.id   ebaee13afee46692e8a7549b7f5b0a0e
#
_cell.length_a   1.000
_cell.length_b   1.000
_cell.length_c   1.000
_cell.angle_alpha   90.00
_cell.angle_beta   90.00
_cell.angle_gamma   90.00
#
_symmetry.space_group_name_H-M   'P 1'
#
loop_
_entity.id
_entity.type
_entity.pdbx_description
1 polymer ?
#
loop_
_entity_poly.entity_id
_entity_poly.type
_entity_poly.pdbx_seq_one_letter_code
_entity_poly.pdbx_strand_id
1 'polypeptide(L)'
;MKINERNLRVFGICMILAAFAAFFTFYPATAGAHGPKEVKLAYDVVSKTLQATITHTNFSASHYIEKVRIKKNGEVVTLQEYSSQPTETFTYSYKVDAVAGDVIELKASCSRFGSGTESLTVGKPIIPK
;
A
#
# COMPACT_ATOMS: atom_id res chain seq x y z
N MET A 1 2.69 61.34 14.04
CA MET A 1 3.37 60.14 13.54
C MET A 1 2.67 59.66 12.26
N LYS A 2 3.29 59.85 11.12
CA LYS A 2 2.70 59.45 9.84
C LYS A 2 3.05 57.96 9.59
N ILE A 3 2.05 57.12 9.59
CA ILE A 3 2.22 55.71 9.19
C ILE A 3 2.45 55.71 7.67
N ASN A 4 3.58 55.18 7.25
CA ASN A 4 3.92 55.10 5.84
C ASN A 4 3.04 54.00 5.19
N GLU A 5 2.18 54.39 4.27
CA GLU A 5 1.23 53.49 3.59
C GLU A 5 1.90 52.29 2.90
N ARG A 6 3.17 52.41 2.54
CA ARG A 6 3.95 51.31 1.98
C ARG A 6 4.16 50.17 2.96
N ASN A 7 4.35 50.49 4.24
CA ASN A 7 4.54 49.50 5.29
C ASN A 7 3.23 48.75 5.64
N LEU A 8 2.11 49.47 5.54
CA LEU A 8 0.80 48.88 5.79
C LEU A 8 0.42 47.87 4.71
N ARG A 9 0.78 48.13 3.45
CA ARG A 9 0.50 47.19 2.32
C ARG A 9 1.37 45.92 2.42
N VAL A 10 2.62 46.04 2.83
CA VAL A 10 3.52 44.91 3.01
C VAL A 10 3.08 44.02 4.17
N PHE A 11 2.61 44.64 5.28
CA PHE A 11 2.06 43.90 6.41
C PHE A 11 0.77 43.14 6.04
N GLY A 12 -0.11 43.74 5.26
CA GLY A 12 -1.33 43.13 4.77
C GLY A 12 -1.06 41.91 3.86
N ILE A 13 -0.09 42.01 2.97
CA ILE A 13 0.29 40.94 2.03
C ILE A 13 0.96 39.79 2.79
N CYS A 14 1.81 40.06 3.76
CA CYS A 14 2.45 39.05 4.59
C CYS A 14 1.42 38.28 5.45
N MET A 15 0.41 38.98 5.99
CA MET A 15 -0.66 38.31 6.75
C MET A 15 -1.54 37.40 5.86
N ILE A 16 -1.85 37.84 4.65
CA ILE A 16 -2.64 37.04 3.70
C ILE A 16 -1.86 35.82 3.24
N LEU A 17 -0.55 35.94 2.99
CA LEU A 17 0.29 34.82 2.61
C LEU A 17 0.49 33.83 3.76
N ALA A 18 0.61 34.30 5.00
CA ALA A 18 0.70 33.42 6.17
C ALA A 18 -0.63 32.68 6.45
N ALA A 19 -1.78 33.32 6.23
CA ALA A 19 -3.08 32.68 6.34
C ALA A 19 -3.30 31.63 5.24
N PHE A 20 -2.79 31.86 4.02
CA PHE A 20 -2.88 30.92 2.93
C PHE A 20 -1.98 29.69 3.14
N ALA A 21 -0.78 29.87 3.70
CA ALA A 21 0.12 28.78 4.05
C ALA A 21 -0.44 27.92 5.21
N ALA A 22 -1.12 28.52 6.19
CA ALA A 22 -1.76 27.81 7.27
C ALA A 22 -2.98 26.98 6.81
N PHE A 23 -3.67 27.39 5.75
CA PHE A 23 -4.80 26.66 5.21
C PHE A 23 -4.39 25.38 4.47
N PHE A 24 -3.17 25.32 3.93
CA PHE A 24 -2.64 24.15 3.24
C PHE A 24 -2.17 23.02 4.17
N THR A 25 -1.90 23.31 5.44
CA THR A 25 -1.40 22.34 6.40
C THR A 25 -2.49 21.57 7.15
N PHE A 26 -3.76 21.92 6.96
CA PHE A 26 -4.91 21.30 7.67
C PHE A 26 -5.82 20.42 6.80
N TYR A 27 -5.39 20.03 5.60
CA TYR A 27 -6.03 18.89 4.97
C TYR A 27 -5.39 17.62 5.55
N PRO A 28 -6.05 16.92 6.49
CA PRO A 28 -5.69 15.54 6.68
C PRO A 28 -5.90 14.91 5.31
N ALA A 29 -4.82 14.38 4.73
CA ALA A 29 -4.97 13.43 3.68
C ALA A 29 -5.76 12.28 4.30
N THR A 30 -7.08 12.37 4.26
CA THR A 30 -7.91 11.19 4.33
C THR A 30 -7.60 10.45 3.05
N ALA A 31 -6.49 9.73 3.08
CA ALA A 31 -6.35 8.59 2.22
C ALA A 31 -7.56 7.72 2.57
N GLY A 32 -8.64 7.91 1.84
CA GLY A 32 -9.74 6.97 1.78
C GLY A 32 -9.13 5.71 1.21
N ALA A 33 -8.42 4.98 2.07
CA ALA A 33 -7.75 3.76 1.71
C ALA A 33 -8.83 2.71 1.49
N HIS A 34 -9.27 2.57 0.24
CA HIS A 34 -10.07 1.45 -0.23
C HIS A 34 -9.18 0.23 -0.55
N GLY A 35 -7.92 0.27 -0.13
CA GLY A 35 -7.00 -0.84 -0.20
C GLY A 35 -7.35 -1.95 0.80
N PRO A 36 -6.66 -3.09 0.73
CA PRO A 36 -6.86 -4.16 1.68
C PRO A 36 -6.58 -3.70 3.11
N LYS A 37 -7.41 -4.14 4.03
CA LYS A 37 -7.26 -3.88 5.47
C LYS A 37 -6.05 -4.60 6.04
N GLU A 38 -5.77 -5.77 5.51
CA GLU A 38 -4.67 -6.62 5.96
C GLU A 38 -4.16 -7.49 4.81
N VAL A 39 -2.85 -7.71 4.78
CA VAL A 39 -2.18 -8.68 3.92
C VAL A 39 -1.26 -9.50 4.81
N LYS A 40 -1.39 -10.82 4.79
CA LYS A 40 -0.50 -11.76 5.49
C LYS A 40 0.17 -12.66 4.48
N LEU A 41 1.46 -12.89 4.65
CA LEU A 41 2.27 -13.75 3.80
C LEU A 41 2.82 -14.94 4.57
N ALA A 42 2.80 -16.11 3.94
CA ALA A 42 3.50 -17.30 4.37
C ALA A 42 4.20 -17.94 3.16
N TYR A 43 5.42 -18.40 3.34
CA TYR A 43 6.18 -19.02 2.26
C TYR A 43 6.65 -20.42 2.66
N ASP A 44 6.29 -21.39 1.84
CA ASP A 44 6.77 -22.77 1.97
C ASP A 44 7.97 -22.98 1.06
N VAL A 45 9.14 -23.17 1.68
CA VAL A 45 10.42 -23.35 0.98
C VAL A 45 10.51 -24.66 0.21
N VAL A 46 9.76 -25.69 0.62
CA VAL A 46 9.78 -27.00 -0.01
C VAL A 46 8.95 -26.99 -1.29
N SER A 47 7.71 -26.52 -1.21
CA SER A 47 6.82 -26.41 -2.36
C SER A 47 7.05 -25.15 -3.19
N LYS A 48 7.89 -24.22 -2.72
CA LYS A 48 8.14 -22.89 -3.33
C LYS A 48 6.85 -22.12 -3.57
N THR A 49 5.98 -22.15 -2.58
CA THR A 49 4.65 -21.54 -2.66
C THR A 49 4.51 -20.40 -1.67
N LEU A 50 4.19 -19.22 -2.19
CA LEU A 50 3.77 -18.07 -1.40
C LEU A 50 2.25 -18.14 -1.21
N GLN A 51 1.80 -18.16 0.03
CA GLN A 51 0.40 -17.95 0.38
C GLN A 51 0.19 -16.52 0.82
N ALA A 52 -0.77 -15.85 0.21
CA ALA A 52 -1.15 -14.49 0.54
C ALA A 52 -2.61 -14.48 1.02
N THR A 53 -2.81 -14.19 2.28
CA THR A 53 -4.15 -13.99 2.86
C THR A 53 -4.44 -12.50 2.89
N ILE A 54 -5.48 -12.10 2.18
CA ILE A 54 -5.87 -10.70 1.98
C ILE A 54 -7.25 -10.48 2.58
N THR A 55 -7.38 -9.46 3.43
CA THR A 55 -8.66 -8.99 3.94
C THR A 55 -8.99 -7.66 3.31
N HIS A 56 -10.07 -7.61 2.53
CA HIS A 56 -10.54 -6.43 1.84
C HIS A 56 -12.05 -6.30 2.00
N THR A 57 -12.46 -5.41 2.90
CA THR A 57 -13.86 -5.21 3.30
C THR A 57 -14.65 -4.37 2.29
N ASN A 58 -15.97 -4.45 2.38
CA ASN A 58 -16.88 -3.68 1.51
C ASN A 58 -16.66 -3.93 0.02
N PHE A 59 -16.25 -5.14 -0.34
CA PHE A 59 -16.09 -5.52 -1.74
C PHE A 59 -17.43 -5.69 -2.47
N SER A 60 -17.39 -5.45 -3.77
CA SER A 60 -18.54 -5.60 -4.67
C SER A 60 -18.06 -5.94 -6.08
N ALA A 61 -18.98 -6.10 -7.01
CA ALA A 61 -18.62 -6.31 -8.43
C ALA A 61 -17.78 -5.19 -9.04
N SER A 62 -17.84 -3.98 -8.47
CA SER A 62 -17.04 -2.82 -8.91
C SER A 62 -15.97 -2.39 -7.91
N HIS A 63 -15.78 -3.13 -6.83
CA HIS A 63 -14.83 -2.83 -5.75
C HIS A 63 -14.21 -4.12 -5.20
N TYR A 64 -13.07 -4.51 -5.72
CA TYR A 64 -12.42 -5.79 -5.41
C TYR A 64 -10.90 -5.66 -5.55
N ILE A 65 -10.16 -6.64 -5.06
CA ILE A 65 -8.72 -6.71 -5.34
C ILE A 65 -8.54 -7.16 -6.79
N GLU A 66 -8.07 -6.24 -7.63
CA GLU A 66 -7.93 -6.46 -9.07
C GLU A 66 -6.54 -6.92 -9.50
N LYS A 67 -5.52 -6.61 -8.69
CA LYS A 67 -4.14 -6.87 -9.08
C LYS A 67 -3.30 -7.27 -7.88
N VAL A 68 -2.52 -8.32 -8.07
CA VAL A 68 -1.47 -8.74 -7.14
C VAL A 68 -0.14 -8.73 -7.88
N ARG A 69 0.82 -7.98 -7.36
CA ARG A 69 2.19 -7.93 -7.87
C ARG A 69 3.14 -8.47 -6.82
N ILE A 70 3.99 -9.40 -7.22
CA ILE A 70 5.01 -9.99 -6.35
C ILE A 70 6.38 -9.63 -6.88
N LYS A 71 7.22 -9.14 -5.99
CA LYS A 71 8.64 -8.89 -6.24
C LYS A 71 9.48 -9.84 -5.41
N LYS A 72 10.60 -10.26 -5.97
CA LYS A 72 11.66 -10.95 -5.25
C LYS A 72 12.93 -10.11 -5.36
N ASN A 73 13.47 -9.71 -4.24
CA ASN A 73 14.66 -8.83 -4.17
C ASN A 73 14.52 -7.56 -5.04
N GLY A 74 13.32 -6.96 -5.05
CA GLY A 74 13.03 -5.75 -5.80
C GLY A 74 12.61 -5.95 -7.26
N GLU A 75 12.72 -7.15 -7.82
CA GLU A 75 12.32 -7.46 -9.20
C GLU A 75 10.93 -8.11 -9.25
N VAL A 76 10.10 -7.68 -10.18
CA VAL A 76 8.76 -8.25 -10.39
C VAL A 76 8.91 -9.67 -10.96
N VAL A 77 8.40 -10.65 -10.22
CA VAL A 77 8.39 -12.07 -10.63
C VAL A 77 7.00 -12.58 -10.96
N THR A 78 5.95 -11.90 -10.45
CA THR A 78 4.56 -12.26 -10.73
C THR A 78 3.71 -11.01 -10.79
N LEU A 79 2.84 -10.96 -11.79
CA LEU A 79 1.77 -9.97 -11.92
C LEU A 79 0.49 -10.74 -12.28
N GLN A 80 -0.48 -10.74 -11.37
CA GLN A 80 -1.74 -11.44 -11.57
C GLN A 80 -2.89 -10.46 -11.48
N GLU A 81 -3.80 -10.51 -12.45
CA GLU A 81 -5.02 -9.70 -12.48
C GLU A 81 -6.24 -10.57 -12.21
N TYR A 82 -7.22 -9.99 -11.54
CA TYR A 82 -8.48 -10.60 -11.16
C TYR A 82 -9.63 -9.70 -11.59
N SER A 83 -10.78 -10.30 -11.86
CA SER A 83 -12.01 -9.59 -12.24
C SER A 83 -13.07 -9.60 -11.13
N SER A 84 -12.80 -10.28 -10.03
CA SER A 84 -13.68 -10.39 -8.87
C SER A 84 -12.92 -10.82 -7.62
N GLN A 85 -13.58 -10.72 -6.48
CA GLN A 85 -13.09 -11.15 -5.19
C GLN A 85 -14.08 -12.17 -4.59
N PRO A 86 -13.60 -13.34 -4.11
CA PRO A 86 -14.50 -14.42 -3.68
C PRO A 86 -15.22 -14.11 -2.35
N THR A 87 -14.50 -13.55 -1.38
CA THR A 87 -14.98 -13.28 -0.03
C THR A 87 -14.23 -12.07 0.55
N GLU A 88 -14.62 -11.59 1.72
CA GLU A 88 -13.94 -10.50 2.42
C GLU A 88 -12.48 -10.84 2.76
N THR A 89 -12.26 -12.06 3.25
CA THR A 89 -10.92 -12.59 3.50
C THR A 89 -10.70 -13.82 2.64
N PHE A 90 -9.64 -13.85 1.86
CA PHE A 90 -9.33 -14.93 0.93
C PHE A 90 -7.84 -15.17 0.86
N THR A 91 -7.45 -16.38 0.46
CA THR A 91 -6.03 -16.76 0.30
C THR A 91 -5.76 -17.16 -1.14
N TYR A 92 -4.74 -16.55 -1.72
CA TYR A 92 -4.19 -16.95 -3.01
C TYR A 92 -2.82 -17.59 -2.83
N SER A 93 -2.50 -18.52 -3.70
CA SER A 93 -1.21 -19.21 -3.72
C SER A 93 -0.47 -18.93 -5.03
N TYR A 94 0.80 -18.59 -4.91
CA TYR A 94 1.66 -18.25 -6.04
C TYR A 94 2.93 -19.07 -5.99
N LYS A 95 3.37 -19.58 -7.13
CA LYS A 95 4.69 -20.19 -7.25
C LYS A 95 5.74 -19.08 -7.35
N VAL A 96 6.67 -19.07 -6.41
CA VAL A 96 7.78 -18.13 -6.35
C VAL A 96 9.05 -18.93 -6.05
N ASP A 97 9.97 -18.96 -6.99
CA ASP A 97 11.27 -19.63 -6.78
C ASP A 97 12.18 -18.74 -5.94
N ALA A 98 12.19 -18.97 -4.62
CA ALA A 98 12.98 -18.22 -3.67
C ALA A 98 13.74 -19.17 -2.74
N VAL A 99 14.86 -18.67 -2.22
CA VAL A 99 15.73 -19.37 -1.27
C VAL A 99 15.89 -18.56 0.01
N ALA A 100 16.43 -19.19 1.05
CA ALA A 100 16.66 -18.52 2.33
C ALA A 100 17.46 -17.21 2.14
N GLY A 101 16.99 -16.14 2.75
CA GLY A 101 17.54 -14.80 2.64
C GLY A 101 16.89 -13.92 1.57
N ASP A 102 16.17 -14.48 0.60
CA ASP A 102 15.41 -13.69 -0.37
C ASP A 102 14.29 -12.91 0.32
N VAL A 103 14.03 -11.70 -0.15
CA VAL A 103 12.92 -10.86 0.29
C VAL A 103 11.81 -10.92 -0.76
N ILE A 104 10.64 -11.36 -0.34
CA ILE A 104 9.43 -11.38 -1.15
C ILE A 104 8.52 -10.25 -0.69
N GLU A 105 8.15 -9.38 -1.62
CA GLU A 105 7.17 -8.31 -1.39
C GLU A 105 5.93 -8.57 -2.24
N LEU A 106 4.76 -8.50 -1.62
CA LEU A 106 3.49 -8.58 -2.33
C LEU A 106 2.72 -7.27 -2.15
N LYS A 107 2.26 -6.73 -3.26
CA LYS A 107 1.34 -5.59 -3.30
C LYS A 107 0.01 -6.02 -3.89
N ALA A 108 -1.05 -5.86 -3.11
CA ALA A 108 -2.43 -6.08 -3.54
C ALA A 108 -3.10 -4.72 -3.78
N SER A 109 -3.68 -4.54 -4.96
CA SER A 109 -4.29 -3.28 -5.37
C SER A 109 -5.79 -3.44 -5.58
N CYS A 110 -6.56 -2.49 -5.06
CA CYS A 110 -8.00 -2.39 -5.24
C CYS A 110 -8.34 -1.82 -6.63
N SER A 111 -9.44 -2.26 -7.21
CA SER A 111 -9.97 -1.79 -8.50
C SER A 111 -10.36 -0.31 -8.51
N ARG A 112 -10.59 0.29 -7.36
CA ARG A 112 -10.92 1.71 -7.22
C ARG A 112 -9.70 2.52 -6.80
N PHE A 113 -9.34 2.44 -5.52
CA PHE A 113 -8.22 3.19 -4.96
C PHE A 113 -7.57 2.39 -3.84
N GLY A 114 -6.28 2.60 -3.68
CA GLY A 114 -5.54 2.06 -2.57
C GLY A 114 -4.93 0.68 -2.84
N SER A 115 -3.94 0.39 -2.05
CA SER A 115 -3.22 -0.87 -2.09
C SER A 115 -2.66 -1.18 -0.70
N GLY A 116 -2.42 -2.45 -0.45
CA GLY A 116 -1.67 -2.94 0.72
C GLY A 116 -0.42 -3.64 0.24
N THR A 117 0.65 -3.46 0.97
CA THR A 117 1.94 -4.10 0.69
C THR A 117 2.43 -4.80 1.95
N GLU A 118 2.90 -6.02 1.79
CA GLU A 118 3.52 -6.81 2.85
C GLU A 118 4.78 -7.47 2.31
N SER A 119 5.76 -7.66 3.19
CA SER A 119 7.03 -8.30 2.83
C SER A 119 7.39 -9.38 3.83
N LEU A 120 8.07 -10.41 3.35
CA LEU A 120 8.70 -11.41 4.20
C LEU A 120 10.10 -11.74 3.69
N THR A 121 10.97 -12.11 4.63
CA THR A 121 12.28 -12.70 4.30
C THR A 121 12.15 -14.22 4.41
N VAL A 122 12.57 -14.92 3.36
CA VAL A 122 12.52 -16.39 3.34
C VAL A 122 13.48 -16.94 4.39
N GLY A 123 12.95 -17.71 5.32
CA GLY A 123 13.71 -18.36 6.37
C GLY A 123 14.48 -19.58 5.88
N LYS A 124 15.45 -20.03 6.69
CA LYS A 124 16.10 -21.33 6.47
C LYS A 124 15.11 -22.45 6.85
N PRO A 125 15.08 -23.56 6.08
CA PRO A 125 14.32 -24.71 6.50
C PRO A 125 14.80 -25.16 7.89
N ILE A 126 13.84 -25.38 8.79
CA ILE A 126 14.15 -26.05 10.07
C ILE A 126 14.37 -27.52 9.76
N ILE A 127 15.62 -27.93 9.74
CA ILE A 127 15.95 -29.35 9.63
C ILE A 127 15.86 -29.91 11.05
N PRO A 128 14.89 -30.79 11.37
CA PRO A 128 14.86 -31.43 12.67
C PRO A 128 16.12 -32.26 12.85
N LYS A 129 16.76 -32.06 14.00
CA LYS A 129 17.94 -32.88 14.38
C LYS A 129 17.51 -34.30 14.76
#